data_4435ee1b5ba4ede6e3ea1998aa1c7bec
#
_entry.id   4435ee1b5ba4ede6e3ea1998aa1c7bec
#
_cell.length_a   1.000
_cell.length_b   1.000
_cell.length_c   1.000
_cell.angle_alpha   90.00
_cell.angle_beta   90.00
_cell.angle_gamma   90.00
#
_symmetry.space_group_name_H-M   'P 1'
#
loop_
_entity.id
_entity.type
_entity.pdbx_description
1 polymer ?
#
loop_
_entity_poly.entity_id
_entity_poly.type
_entity_poly.pdbx_seq_one_letter_code
_entity_poly.pdbx_strand_id
1 'polypeptide(L)'
;MGIDHSATYRDRSLKNLVHRHRLRTILSVLRNEVDLEGRTYADVGCSNGYVTALVNDRFKPALACGYDHDRENLAAARASHPHLTFDTIDLNGASPVPRTYDVVTCFEVLEHVGSLRNALSTLLEMTAPAGGVLFLTVPIESGWRGAVKFLVKTALYRYRLDELPRQKHLYLEYVGRLVANRRMSRFRDRRHGWGTHFGFDYREIDDFLRSTGRSFEASNRGMSRFYLVRC
;
A
#
# COMPACT_ATOMS: atom_id res chain seq x y z
N MET A 1 -13.70 -14.70 7.20
CA MET A 1 -13.89 -13.67 8.24
C MET A 1 -12.87 -12.58 7.98
N GLY A 2 -13.31 -11.49 7.32
CA GLY A 2 -12.43 -10.39 6.90
C GLY A 2 -11.74 -9.75 8.11
N ILE A 3 -10.50 -9.32 7.95
CA ILE A 3 -9.76 -8.61 9.00
C ILE A 3 -10.38 -7.22 9.17
N ASP A 4 -10.89 -6.91 10.36
CA ASP A 4 -11.37 -5.54 10.65
C ASP A 4 -10.17 -4.57 10.76
N HIS A 5 -9.79 -4.00 9.62
CA HIS A 5 -8.72 -3.01 9.58
C HIS A 5 -9.05 -1.72 10.34
N SER A 6 -10.34 -1.40 10.57
CA SER A 6 -10.73 -0.25 11.35
C SER A 6 -10.32 -0.38 12.82
N ALA A 7 -10.40 -1.60 13.37
CA ALA A 7 -9.95 -1.91 14.72
C ALA A 7 -8.44 -1.61 14.90
N THR A 8 -7.62 -1.87 13.87
CA THR A 8 -6.19 -1.57 13.88
C THR A 8 -5.89 -0.09 14.09
N TYR A 9 -6.72 0.80 13.56
CA TYR A 9 -6.55 2.25 13.70
C TYR A 9 -7.21 2.83 14.95
N ARG A 10 -8.28 2.20 15.45
CA ARG A 10 -9.03 2.65 16.66
C ARG A 10 -8.41 2.15 17.96
N ASP A 11 -7.88 0.92 17.96
CA ASP A 11 -7.26 0.32 19.13
C ASP A 11 -5.97 1.08 19.52
N ARG A 12 -5.93 1.54 20.78
CA ARG A 12 -4.81 2.31 21.35
C ARG A 12 -3.64 1.45 21.82
N SER A 13 -3.67 0.14 21.60
CA SER A 13 -2.57 -0.75 21.99
C SER A 13 -1.23 -0.37 21.34
N LEU A 14 -0.12 -0.71 22.01
CA LEU A 14 1.24 -0.44 21.51
C LEU A 14 1.50 -1.11 20.18
N LYS A 15 0.93 -2.30 19.93
CA LYS A 15 1.07 -3.03 18.66
C LYS A 15 0.52 -2.24 17.45
N ASN A 16 -0.47 -1.37 17.67
CA ASN A 16 -1.10 -0.57 16.63
C ASN A 16 -0.52 0.85 16.52
N LEU A 17 0.48 1.20 17.35
CA LEU A 17 1.10 2.53 17.35
C LEU A 17 1.68 2.89 15.97
N VAL A 18 2.35 1.95 15.32
CA VAL A 18 2.95 2.15 13.98
C VAL A 18 1.88 2.44 12.93
N HIS A 19 0.77 1.71 12.95
CA HIS A 19 -0.35 1.91 12.01
C HIS A 19 -1.01 3.28 12.22
N ARG A 20 -1.25 3.68 13.47
CA ARG A 20 -1.82 5.00 13.79
C ARG A 20 -0.88 6.14 13.43
N HIS A 21 0.42 5.99 13.68
CA HIS A 21 1.41 6.99 13.28
C HIS A 21 1.43 7.14 11.75
N ARG A 22 1.46 6.03 11.01
CA ARG A 22 1.42 6.03 9.55
C ARG A 22 0.16 6.72 9.02
N LEU A 23 -1.03 6.39 9.53
CA LEU A 23 -2.27 7.03 9.12
C LEU A 23 -2.24 8.55 9.37
N ARG A 24 -1.75 9.00 10.52
CA ARG A 24 -1.58 10.44 10.80
C ARG A 24 -0.63 11.10 9.79
N THR A 25 0.44 10.44 9.44
CA THR A 25 1.40 10.94 8.45
C THR A 25 0.77 11.01 7.05
N ILE A 26 0.01 9.98 6.63
CA ILE A 26 -0.76 9.98 5.38
C ILE A 26 -1.71 11.18 5.33
N LEU A 27 -2.51 11.38 6.37
CA LEU A 27 -3.47 12.50 6.44
C LEU A 27 -2.77 13.85 6.46
N SER A 28 -1.57 13.95 7.04
CA SER A 28 -0.75 15.16 7.01
C SER A 28 -0.24 15.47 5.59
N VAL A 29 0.21 14.45 4.85
CA VAL A 29 0.64 14.62 3.46
C VAL A 29 -0.55 15.03 2.59
N LEU A 30 -1.69 14.35 2.70
CA LEU A 30 -2.91 14.71 1.97
C LEU A 30 -3.30 16.18 2.23
N ARG A 31 -3.19 16.65 3.47
CA ARG A 31 -3.52 18.02 3.83
C ARG A 31 -2.58 19.07 3.25
N ASN A 32 -1.27 18.76 3.26
CA ASN A 32 -0.25 19.77 3.00
C ASN A 32 0.29 19.73 1.56
N GLU A 33 0.16 18.60 0.87
CA GLU A 33 0.83 18.35 -0.41
C GLU A 33 -0.16 17.96 -1.52
N VAL A 34 -1.43 17.63 -1.16
CA VAL A 34 -2.46 17.20 -2.11
C VAL A 34 -3.74 17.99 -1.88
N ASP A 35 -4.16 18.72 -2.91
CA ASP A 35 -5.47 19.37 -2.91
C ASP A 35 -6.53 18.34 -3.29
N LEU A 36 -7.48 18.08 -2.39
CA LEU A 36 -8.58 17.12 -2.56
C LEU A 36 -9.95 17.76 -2.64
N GLU A 37 -10.07 19.01 -2.21
CA GLU A 37 -11.38 19.70 -2.17
C GLU A 37 -11.94 19.85 -3.58
N GLY A 38 -13.17 19.39 -3.77
CA GLY A 38 -13.87 19.44 -5.06
C GLY A 38 -13.30 18.52 -6.16
N ARG A 39 -12.26 17.73 -5.88
CA ARG A 39 -11.63 16.79 -6.83
C ARG A 39 -12.23 15.39 -6.72
N THR A 40 -12.00 14.57 -7.75
CA THR A 40 -12.36 13.15 -7.73
C THR A 40 -11.25 12.35 -7.08
N TYR A 41 -11.63 11.42 -6.18
CA TYR A 41 -10.71 10.64 -5.35
C TYR A 41 -10.97 9.14 -5.48
N ALA A 42 -9.91 8.35 -5.65
CA ALA A 42 -9.94 6.90 -5.57
C ALA A 42 -8.97 6.38 -4.50
N ASP A 43 -9.45 5.44 -3.67
CA ASP A 43 -8.66 4.70 -2.69
C ASP A 43 -8.55 3.24 -3.14
N VAL A 44 -7.38 2.83 -3.63
CA VAL A 44 -7.15 1.49 -4.19
C VAL A 44 -6.48 0.59 -3.14
N GLY A 45 -7.14 -0.52 -2.82
CA GLY A 45 -6.86 -1.36 -1.66
C GLY A 45 -7.59 -0.83 -0.42
N CYS A 46 -8.82 -0.36 -0.59
CA CYS A 46 -9.61 0.32 0.44
C CYS A 46 -10.07 -0.60 1.58
N SER A 47 -9.96 -1.92 1.44
CA SER A 47 -10.44 -2.90 2.41
C SER A 47 -11.89 -2.60 2.83
N ASN A 48 -12.18 -2.48 4.12
CA ASN A 48 -13.50 -2.17 4.67
C ASN A 48 -13.91 -0.68 4.56
N GLY A 49 -13.23 0.13 3.75
CA GLY A 49 -13.57 1.51 3.43
C GLY A 49 -13.27 2.55 4.53
N TYR A 50 -12.65 2.16 5.63
CA TYR A 50 -12.38 3.06 6.76
C TYR A 50 -11.54 4.29 6.36
N VAL A 51 -10.45 4.10 5.62
CA VAL A 51 -9.56 5.20 5.19
C VAL A 51 -10.26 6.04 4.14
N THR A 52 -10.97 5.43 3.19
CA THR A 52 -11.77 6.12 2.17
C THR A 52 -12.77 7.07 2.81
N ALA A 53 -13.55 6.59 3.79
CA ALA A 53 -14.53 7.40 4.51
C ALA A 53 -13.86 8.53 5.31
N LEU A 54 -12.76 8.23 5.99
CA LEU A 54 -12.01 9.23 6.74
C LEU A 54 -11.46 10.37 5.85
N VAL A 55 -10.99 10.03 4.65
CA VAL A 55 -10.53 11.01 3.65
C VAL A 55 -11.71 11.82 3.12
N ASN A 56 -12.81 11.16 2.76
CA ASN A 56 -14.03 11.82 2.32
C ASN A 56 -14.54 12.86 3.34
N ASP A 57 -14.63 12.45 4.60
CA ASP A 57 -15.17 13.31 5.66
C ASP A 57 -14.27 14.51 5.96
N ARG A 58 -12.97 14.34 5.85
CA ARG A 58 -11.97 15.35 6.23
C ARG A 58 -11.62 16.32 5.12
N PHE A 59 -11.60 15.87 3.87
CA PHE A 59 -11.09 16.65 2.73
C PHE A 59 -12.16 16.99 1.69
N LYS A 60 -13.38 16.44 1.82
CA LYS A 60 -14.54 16.78 1.00
C LYS A 60 -14.30 16.75 -0.52
N PRO A 61 -13.76 15.65 -1.07
CA PRO A 61 -13.70 15.49 -2.52
C PRO A 61 -15.12 15.55 -3.13
N ALA A 62 -15.22 15.94 -4.40
CA ALA A 62 -16.51 15.93 -5.11
C ALA A 62 -17.04 14.50 -5.32
N LEU A 63 -16.14 13.53 -5.41
CA LEU A 63 -16.45 12.11 -5.50
C LEU A 63 -15.37 11.33 -4.76
N ALA A 64 -15.76 10.36 -3.93
CA ALA A 64 -14.86 9.39 -3.30
C ALA A 64 -15.29 7.97 -3.63
N CYS A 65 -14.36 7.17 -4.20
CA CYS A 65 -14.57 5.77 -4.53
C CYS A 65 -13.48 4.90 -3.87
N GLY A 66 -13.87 3.75 -3.31
CA GLY A 66 -12.96 2.74 -2.80
C GLY A 66 -12.90 1.54 -3.75
N TYR A 67 -11.70 1.01 -3.96
CA TYR A 67 -11.47 -0.18 -4.78
C TYR A 67 -10.71 -1.24 -4.00
N ASP A 68 -11.15 -2.49 -4.08
CA ASP A 68 -10.43 -3.63 -3.50
C ASP A 68 -10.69 -4.89 -4.35
N HIS A 69 -9.85 -5.91 -4.19
CA HIS A 69 -10.09 -7.21 -4.82
C HIS A 69 -11.00 -8.11 -3.97
N ASP A 70 -11.03 -7.87 -2.66
CA ASP A 70 -11.77 -8.71 -1.69
C ASP A 70 -13.23 -8.28 -1.59
N ARG A 71 -14.11 -9.14 -2.08
CA ARG A 71 -15.55 -8.89 -2.09
C ARG A 71 -16.19 -8.85 -0.69
N GLU A 72 -15.66 -9.60 0.28
CA GLU A 72 -16.16 -9.58 1.67
C GLU A 72 -15.84 -8.22 2.31
N ASN A 73 -14.61 -7.72 2.12
CA ASN A 73 -14.22 -6.39 2.56
C ASN A 73 -15.08 -5.31 1.92
N LEU A 74 -15.34 -5.39 0.61
CA LEU A 74 -16.20 -4.44 -0.09
C LEU A 74 -17.65 -4.49 0.38
N ALA A 75 -18.18 -5.67 0.72
CA ALA A 75 -19.51 -5.79 1.30
C ALA A 75 -19.58 -5.10 2.67
N ALA A 76 -18.55 -5.27 3.51
CA ALA A 76 -18.44 -4.58 4.79
C ALA A 76 -18.30 -3.06 4.62
N ALA A 77 -17.54 -2.60 3.62
CA ALA A 77 -17.36 -1.19 3.28
C ALA A 77 -18.71 -0.54 2.89
N ARG A 78 -19.46 -1.17 2.00
CA ARG A 78 -20.80 -0.70 1.57
C ARG A 78 -21.79 -0.65 2.74
N ALA A 79 -21.78 -1.64 3.62
CA ALA A 79 -22.63 -1.67 4.80
C ALA A 79 -22.28 -0.56 5.80
N SER A 80 -20.99 -0.28 6.00
CA SER A 80 -20.50 0.72 6.96
C SER A 80 -20.58 2.15 6.44
N HIS A 81 -20.47 2.34 5.12
CA HIS A 81 -20.38 3.65 4.46
C HIS A 81 -21.29 3.72 3.22
N PRO A 82 -22.64 3.62 3.39
CA PRO A 82 -23.61 3.49 2.29
C PRO A 82 -23.66 4.74 1.37
N HIS A 83 -23.11 5.86 1.79
CA HIS A 83 -23.02 7.10 1.02
C HIS A 83 -21.80 7.16 0.10
N LEU A 84 -20.89 6.16 0.16
CA LEU A 84 -19.71 6.08 -0.69
C LEU A 84 -19.86 4.94 -1.71
N THR A 85 -19.10 5.06 -2.79
CA THR A 85 -19.04 4.02 -3.83
C THR A 85 -17.86 3.10 -3.59
N PHE A 86 -18.11 1.77 -3.69
CA PHE A 86 -17.06 0.76 -3.58
C PHE A 86 -17.20 -0.26 -4.71
N ASP A 87 -16.08 -0.56 -5.38
CA ASP A 87 -16.08 -1.51 -6.50
C ASP A 87 -14.84 -2.39 -6.52
N THR A 88 -14.89 -3.44 -7.34
CA THR A 88 -13.82 -4.43 -7.41
C THR A 88 -12.76 -4.03 -8.42
N ILE A 89 -11.49 -4.17 -8.02
CA ILE A 89 -10.33 -4.09 -8.93
C ILE A 89 -9.30 -5.15 -8.53
N ASP A 90 -8.75 -5.86 -9.53
CA ASP A 90 -7.62 -6.77 -9.30
C ASP A 90 -6.34 -6.18 -9.92
N LEU A 91 -5.43 -5.75 -9.06
CA LEU A 91 -4.13 -5.19 -9.47
C LEU A 91 -3.16 -6.25 -10.02
N ASN A 92 -3.44 -7.54 -9.87
CA ASN A 92 -2.61 -8.62 -10.42
C ASN A 92 -3.00 -8.96 -11.86
N GLY A 93 -4.26 -8.74 -12.21
CA GLY A 93 -4.82 -9.01 -13.52
C GLY A 93 -4.77 -7.80 -14.46
N ALA A 94 -5.19 -8.01 -15.70
CA ALA A 94 -5.49 -6.95 -16.65
C ALA A 94 -6.94 -6.47 -16.43
N SER A 95 -7.23 -5.93 -15.26
CA SER A 95 -8.55 -5.34 -15.03
C SER A 95 -8.67 -4.04 -15.82
N PRO A 96 -9.78 -3.84 -16.54
CA PRO A 96 -10.01 -2.56 -17.20
C PRO A 96 -10.07 -1.45 -16.16
N VAL A 97 -9.40 -0.34 -16.44
CA VAL A 97 -9.47 0.85 -15.60
C VAL A 97 -10.88 1.42 -15.65
N PRO A 98 -11.60 1.50 -14.51
CA PRO A 98 -13.01 1.86 -14.53
C PRO A 98 -13.23 3.32 -14.93
N ARG A 99 -12.33 4.20 -14.50
CA ARG A 99 -12.28 5.63 -14.84
C ARG A 99 -11.00 6.27 -14.31
N THR A 100 -10.73 7.50 -14.73
CA THR A 100 -9.65 8.33 -14.18
C THR A 100 -10.13 9.19 -13.01
N TYR A 101 -9.20 9.49 -12.10
CA TYR A 101 -9.42 10.32 -10.91
C TYR A 101 -8.32 11.38 -10.80
N ASP A 102 -8.68 12.53 -10.24
CA ASP A 102 -7.71 13.58 -9.98
C ASP A 102 -6.70 13.17 -8.90
N VAL A 103 -7.14 12.40 -7.91
CA VAL A 103 -6.28 11.86 -6.87
C VAL A 103 -6.53 10.38 -6.69
N VAL A 104 -5.46 9.59 -6.83
CA VAL A 104 -5.47 8.15 -6.58
C VAL A 104 -4.55 7.85 -5.41
N THR A 105 -5.01 7.07 -4.45
CA THR A 105 -4.20 6.59 -3.33
C THR A 105 -4.12 5.07 -3.31
N CYS A 106 -2.96 4.54 -2.85
CA CYS A 106 -2.78 3.12 -2.64
C CYS A 106 -1.81 2.92 -1.46
N PHE A 107 -2.36 2.53 -0.30
CA PHE A 107 -1.61 2.51 0.95
C PHE A 107 -1.39 1.10 1.46
N GLU A 108 -0.13 0.64 1.51
CA GLU A 108 0.29 -0.67 2.03
C GLU A 108 -0.42 -1.84 1.31
N VAL A 109 -0.47 -1.79 -0.01
CA VAL A 109 -1.08 -2.79 -0.89
C VAL A 109 -0.05 -3.42 -1.82
N LEU A 110 0.86 -2.60 -2.36
CA LEU A 110 1.79 -3.03 -3.42
C LEU A 110 2.77 -4.13 -2.97
N GLU A 111 3.01 -4.25 -1.68
CA GLU A 111 3.80 -5.34 -1.11
C GLU A 111 3.12 -6.71 -1.23
N HIS A 112 1.81 -6.74 -1.44
CA HIS A 112 1.02 -7.98 -1.55
C HIS A 112 0.76 -8.42 -2.99
N VAL A 113 0.94 -7.55 -4.00
CA VAL A 113 0.63 -7.90 -5.39
C VAL A 113 1.70 -8.81 -6.00
N GLY A 114 1.30 -9.72 -6.88
CA GLY A 114 2.21 -10.60 -7.61
C GLY A 114 2.96 -9.85 -8.72
N SER A 115 2.26 -8.98 -9.47
CA SER A 115 2.84 -8.16 -10.54
C SER A 115 2.85 -6.69 -10.17
N LEU A 116 3.98 -6.23 -9.58
CA LEU A 116 4.15 -4.83 -9.22
C LEU A 116 4.06 -3.89 -10.43
N ARG A 117 4.58 -4.33 -11.58
CA ARG A 117 4.51 -3.54 -12.83
C ARG A 117 3.06 -3.32 -13.27
N ASN A 118 2.24 -4.38 -13.31
CA ASN A 118 0.83 -4.25 -13.69
C ASN A 118 0.08 -3.35 -12.71
N ALA A 119 0.28 -3.55 -11.40
CA ALA A 119 -0.34 -2.74 -10.38
C ALA A 119 -0.01 -1.25 -10.54
N LEU A 120 1.26 -0.92 -10.70
CA LEU A 120 1.70 0.47 -10.90
C LEU A 120 1.19 1.07 -12.22
N SER A 121 1.15 0.29 -13.31
CA SER A 121 0.56 0.74 -14.59
C SER A 121 -0.92 1.06 -14.42
N THR A 122 -1.69 0.15 -13.81
CA THR A 122 -3.12 0.37 -13.52
C THR A 122 -3.37 1.61 -12.66
N LEU A 123 -2.59 1.81 -11.61
CA LEU A 123 -2.71 2.99 -10.75
C LEU A 123 -2.41 4.29 -11.50
N LEU A 124 -1.39 4.30 -12.37
CA LEU A 124 -1.08 5.45 -13.22
C LEU A 124 -2.17 5.70 -14.27
N GLU A 125 -2.74 4.66 -14.85
CA GLU A 125 -3.86 4.77 -15.79
C GLU A 125 -5.15 5.28 -15.12
N MET A 126 -5.37 4.94 -13.84
CA MET A 126 -6.45 5.50 -13.04
C MET A 126 -6.23 6.96 -12.67
N THR A 127 -5.01 7.47 -12.74
CA THR A 127 -4.68 8.85 -12.38
C THR A 127 -4.85 9.77 -13.60
N ALA A 128 -5.56 10.87 -13.44
CA ALA A 128 -5.78 11.83 -14.52
C ALA A 128 -4.44 12.27 -15.16
N PRO A 129 -4.33 12.26 -16.50
CA PRO A 129 -3.06 12.47 -17.20
C PRO A 129 -2.54 13.91 -17.12
N ALA A 130 -3.38 14.86 -16.75
CA ALA A 130 -3.00 16.25 -16.58
C ALA A 130 -3.45 16.75 -15.20
N GLY A 131 -2.47 17.03 -14.35
CA GLY A 131 -2.71 17.54 -12.99
C GLY A 131 -3.18 16.47 -11.98
N GLY A 132 -3.22 15.20 -12.38
CA GLY A 132 -3.53 14.10 -11.47
C GLY A 132 -2.40 13.80 -10.50
N VAL A 133 -2.75 13.24 -9.34
CA VAL A 133 -1.80 12.88 -8.28
C VAL A 133 -2.00 11.44 -7.89
N LEU A 134 -0.91 10.64 -7.95
CA LEU A 134 -0.88 9.30 -7.38
C LEU A 134 -0.05 9.32 -6.08
N PHE A 135 -0.68 8.97 -4.97
CA PHE A 135 -0.02 8.90 -3.67
C PHE A 135 0.04 7.47 -3.14
N LEU A 136 1.25 6.96 -2.98
CA LEU A 136 1.51 5.58 -2.57
C LEU A 136 2.23 5.53 -1.22
N THR A 137 1.94 4.51 -0.42
CA THR A 137 2.81 4.11 0.69
C THR A 137 3.08 2.62 0.65
N VAL A 138 4.31 2.26 1.01
CA VAL A 138 4.75 0.87 1.12
C VAL A 138 5.68 0.68 2.31
N PRO A 139 5.73 -0.51 2.92
CA PRO A 139 6.64 -0.76 4.03
C PRO A 139 8.10 -0.79 3.56
N ILE A 140 9.00 -0.34 4.43
CA ILE A 140 10.43 -0.52 4.26
C ILE A 140 10.81 -1.87 4.87
N GLU A 141 11.11 -2.85 4.01
CA GLU A 141 11.45 -4.23 4.40
C GLU A 141 12.96 -4.52 4.28
N SER A 142 13.80 -3.50 4.10
CA SER A 142 15.26 -3.63 3.95
C SER A 142 16.03 -2.67 4.86
N GLY A 143 17.35 -2.91 5.01
CA GLY A 143 18.21 -2.13 5.89
C GLY A 143 17.88 -2.32 7.38
N TRP A 144 18.38 -1.41 8.22
CA TRP A 144 18.17 -1.48 9.66
C TRP A 144 16.69 -1.50 10.07
N ARG A 145 15.82 -0.77 9.34
CA ARG A 145 14.37 -0.77 9.57
C ARG A 145 13.74 -2.13 9.33
N GLY A 146 14.11 -2.78 8.21
CA GLY A 146 13.68 -4.14 7.91
C GLY A 146 14.23 -5.16 8.91
N ALA A 147 15.49 -5.02 9.35
CA ALA A 147 16.09 -5.88 10.36
C ALA A 147 15.37 -5.77 11.71
N VAL A 148 15.10 -4.56 12.20
CA VAL A 148 14.33 -4.34 13.43
C VAL A 148 12.93 -4.95 13.32
N LYS A 149 12.23 -4.70 12.22
CA LYS A 149 10.90 -5.27 11.96
C LYS A 149 10.93 -6.79 11.94
N PHE A 150 11.93 -7.38 11.29
CA PHE A 150 12.13 -8.83 11.24
C PHE A 150 12.37 -9.42 12.63
N LEU A 151 13.27 -8.81 13.43
CA LEU A 151 13.55 -9.23 14.80
C LEU A 151 12.31 -9.15 15.69
N VAL A 152 11.57 -8.05 15.63
CA VAL A 152 10.33 -7.87 16.39
C VAL A 152 9.27 -8.89 15.98
N LYS A 153 9.07 -9.12 14.70
CA LYS A 153 8.14 -10.14 14.20
C LYS A 153 8.56 -11.55 14.64
N THR A 154 9.85 -11.88 14.58
CA THR A 154 10.37 -13.19 15.01
C THR A 154 10.20 -13.39 16.51
N ALA A 155 10.48 -12.37 17.32
CA ALA A 155 10.41 -12.46 18.78
C ALA A 155 8.97 -12.49 19.33
N LEU A 156 8.08 -11.63 18.77
CA LEU A 156 6.72 -11.45 19.32
C LEU A 156 5.67 -12.38 18.69
N TYR A 157 5.83 -12.74 17.42
CA TYR A 157 4.79 -13.47 16.68
C TYR A 157 5.20 -14.90 16.32
N ARG A 158 6.39 -15.38 16.82
CA ARG A 158 6.96 -16.65 16.35
C ARG A 158 6.75 -16.74 14.84
N TYR A 159 7.37 -15.83 14.12
CA TYR A 159 7.25 -15.79 12.65
C TYR A 159 7.27 -17.22 12.16
N ARG A 160 6.21 -17.68 11.53
CA ARG A 160 6.18 -19.04 11.01
C ARG A 160 7.31 -19.12 10.01
N LEU A 161 8.40 -19.78 10.43
CA LEU A 161 9.58 -20.04 9.59
C LEU A 161 9.19 -20.82 8.32
N ASP A 162 7.96 -21.30 8.27
CA ASP A 162 7.32 -22.00 7.16
C ASP A 162 7.07 -21.08 5.94
N GLU A 163 6.93 -19.77 6.14
CA GLU A 163 6.82 -18.77 5.07
C GLU A 163 8.20 -18.36 4.51
N LEU A 164 9.28 -18.69 5.24
CA LEU A 164 10.64 -18.55 4.76
C LEU A 164 10.93 -19.63 3.72
N PRO A 165 11.80 -19.37 2.73
CA PRO A 165 12.25 -20.41 1.82
C PRO A 165 12.66 -21.64 2.61
N ARG A 166 12.07 -22.80 2.31
CA ARG A 166 12.29 -24.09 3.01
C ARG A 166 13.76 -24.53 3.10
N GLN A 167 14.66 -23.80 2.45
CA GLN A 167 16.08 -24.08 2.36
C GLN A 167 16.86 -23.18 3.32
N LYS A 168 17.47 -23.77 4.34
CA LYS A 168 18.22 -23.06 5.40
C LYS A 168 19.29 -22.08 4.88
N HIS A 169 19.94 -22.38 3.76
CA HIS A 169 20.95 -21.50 3.16
C HIS A 169 20.35 -20.21 2.60
N LEU A 170 19.10 -20.24 2.12
CA LEU A 170 18.38 -19.05 1.66
C LEU A 170 17.99 -18.15 2.83
N TYR A 171 17.77 -18.72 4.02
CA TYR A 171 17.49 -17.92 5.22
C TYR A 171 18.70 -17.04 5.61
N LEU A 172 19.90 -17.61 5.68
CA LEU A 172 21.10 -16.85 6.00
C LEU A 172 21.40 -15.78 4.94
N GLU A 173 21.21 -16.11 3.67
CA GLU A 173 21.34 -15.14 2.60
C GLU A 173 20.28 -14.02 2.71
N TYR A 174 19.04 -14.37 3.02
CA TYR A 174 17.96 -13.40 3.23
C TYR A 174 18.32 -12.41 4.34
N VAL A 175 18.71 -12.92 5.51
CA VAL A 175 19.10 -12.09 6.67
C VAL A 175 20.34 -11.26 6.33
N GLY A 176 21.35 -11.84 5.70
CA GLY A 176 22.55 -11.11 5.28
C GLY A 176 22.25 -9.97 4.32
N ARG A 177 21.37 -10.19 3.33
CA ARG A 177 20.93 -9.13 2.41
C ARG A 177 20.07 -8.07 3.08
N LEU A 178 19.20 -8.49 4.01
CA LEU A 178 18.37 -7.60 4.80
C LEU A 178 19.25 -6.61 5.59
N VAL A 179 20.22 -7.12 6.35
CA VAL A 179 21.15 -6.31 7.15
C VAL A 179 22.04 -5.44 6.27
N ALA A 180 22.57 -6.00 5.18
CA ALA A 180 23.43 -5.28 4.23
C ALA A 180 22.65 -4.32 3.30
N ASN A 181 21.36 -4.15 3.52
CA ASN A 181 20.48 -3.30 2.70
C ASN A 181 20.57 -3.61 1.19
N ARG A 182 20.73 -4.89 0.83
CA ARG A 182 20.78 -5.33 -0.57
C ARG A 182 19.37 -5.58 -1.10
N ARG A 183 19.22 -5.64 -2.44
CA ARG A 183 17.93 -5.92 -3.08
C ARG A 183 17.38 -7.26 -2.65
N MET A 184 16.07 -7.26 -2.28
CA MET A 184 15.36 -8.42 -1.73
C MET A 184 14.45 -9.11 -2.74
N SER A 185 14.19 -8.50 -3.89
CA SER A 185 13.20 -8.94 -4.90
C SER A 185 13.36 -10.36 -5.40
N ARG A 186 14.60 -10.93 -5.34
CA ARG A 186 14.85 -12.35 -5.69
C ARG A 186 14.12 -13.37 -4.79
N PHE A 187 13.73 -12.97 -3.58
CA PHE A 187 13.03 -13.83 -2.64
C PHE A 187 11.51 -13.73 -2.77
N ARG A 188 11.01 -12.80 -3.58
CA ARG A 188 9.59 -12.59 -3.74
C ARG A 188 8.96 -13.75 -4.51
N ASP A 189 7.96 -14.40 -3.90
CA ASP A 189 7.09 -15.32 -4.63
C ASP A 189 6.08 -14.54 -5.44
N ARG A 190 6.24 -14.57 -6.76
CA ARG A 190 5.37 -13.86 -7.72
C ARG A 190 4.26 -14.74 -8.28
N ARG A 191 4.24 -16.04 -7.94
CA ARG A 191 3.31 -17.01 -8.52
C ARG A 191 1.90 -16.91 -7.95
N HIS A 192 1.80 -16.45 -6.72
CA HIS A 192 0.53 -16.29 -6.04
C HIS A 192 0.36 -14.80 -5.74
N GLY A 193 -0.39 -14.09 -6.56
CA GLY A 193 -0.83 -12.72 -6.25
C GLY A 193 -1.46 -12.68 -4.85
N TRP A 194 -1.34 -11.55 -4.15
CA TRP A 194 -1.80 -11.34 -2.77
C TRP A 194 -0.99 -12.13 -1.73
N GLY A 195 0.30 -12.21 -1.96
CA GLY A 195 1.25 -12.91 -1.09
C GLY A 195 1.69 -12.12 0.14
N THR A 196 2.65 -12.72 0.84
CA THR A 196 3.29 -12.11 2.01
C THR A 196 4.25 -11.00 1.59
N HIS A 197 4.62 -10.11 2.53
CA HIS A 197 5.63 -9.05 2.30
C HIS A 197 7.04 -9.58 2.01
N PHE A 198 7.21 -10.92 1.95
CA PHE A 198 8.51 -11.55 1.85
C PHE A 198 9.19 -11.21 0.52
N GLY A 199 10.41 -10.70 0.59
CA GLY A 199 11.15 -10.30 -0.60
C GLY A 199 10.64 -9.02 -1.27
N PHE A 200 9.71 -8.28 -0.66
CA PHE A 200 9.29 -6.98 -1.16
C PHE A 200 10.45 -5.98 -1.11
N ASP A 201 10.66 -5.25 -2.20
CA ASP A 201 11.70 -4.24 -2.31
C ASP A 201 11.14 -2.98 -2.97
N TYR A 202 10.95 -1.93 -2.19
CA TYR A 202 10.40 -0.65 -2.68
C TYR A 202 11.23 -0.03 -3.82
N ARG A 203 12.50 -0.41 -3.97
CA ARG A 203 13.36 0.05 -5.06
C ARG A 203 12.88 -0.40 -6.45
N GLU A 204 12.04 -1.44 -6.53
CA GLU A 204 11.36 -1.79 -7.78
C GLU A 204 10.33 -0.71 -8.18
N ILE A 205 9.71 -0.03 -7.21
CA ILE A 205 8.82 1.12 -7.47
C ILE A 205 9.65 2.31 -7.94
N ASP A 206 10.78 2.60 -7.26
CA ASP A 206 11.70 3.67 -7.68
C ASP A 206 12.14 3.48 -9.14
N ASP A 207 12.54 2.25 -9.51
CA ASP A 207 13.00 1.93 -10.87
C ASP A 207 11.87 2.05 -11.90
N PHE A 208 10.67 1.56 -11.55
CA PHE A 208 9.50 1.67 -12.43
C PHE A 208 9.14 3.14 -12.66
N LEU A 209 8.99 3.94 -11.62
CA LEU A 209 8.62 5.35 -11.74
C LEU A 209 9.65 6.14 -12.54
N ARG A 210 10.96 5.90 -12.34
CA ARG A 210 12.00 6.51 -13.19
C ARG A 210 11.85 6.11 -14.66
N SER A 211 11.48 4.86 -14.94
CA SER A 211 11.31 4.39 -16.33
C SER A 211 10.12 5.04 -17.05
N THR A 212 9.16 5.60 -16.32
CA THR A 212 8.01 6.30 -16.91
C THR A 212 8.31 7.74 -17.32
N GLY A 213 9.43 8.30 -16.88
CA GLY A 213 9.78 9.72 -17.07
C GLY A 213 8.91 10.71 -16.28
N ARG A 214 8.01 10.23 -15.42
CA ARG A 214 7.13 11.08 -14.62
C ARG A 214 7.88 11.69 -13.42
N SER A 215 7.52 12.91 -13.05
CA SER A 215 8.02 13.55 -11.85
C SER A 215 7.43 12.88 -10.61
N PHE A 216 8.27 12.51 -9.65
CA PHE A 216 7.82 11.99 -8.37
C PHE A 216 8.74 12.40 -7.23
N GLU A 217 8.15 12.56 -6.07
CA GLU A 217 8.84 12.75 -4.80
C GLU A 217 8.75 11.45 -3.98
N ALA A 218 9.86 11.06 -3.36
CA ALA A 218 9.88 9.88 -2.50
C ALA A 218 10.61 10.17 -1.19
N SER A 219 9.95 9.85 -0.07
CA SER A 219 10.49 10.09 1.27
C SER A 219 10.24 8.92 2.21
N ASN A 220 11.18 8.70 3.13
CA ASN A 220 11.02 7.68 4.16
C ASN A 220 10.47 8.33 5.44
N ARG A 221 9.24 7.97 5.82
CA ARG A 221 8.58 8.48 7.02
C ARG A 221 8.24 7.31 7.96
N GLY A 222 8.89 7.24 9.11
CA GLY A 222 8.78 6.10 10.02
C GLY A 222 9.24 4.79 9.37
N MET A 223 8.37 3.79 9.35
CA MET A 223 8.65 2.44 8.79
C MET A 223 8.14 2.26 7.36
N SER A 224 7.62 3.32 6.73
CA SER A 224 7.08 3.28 5.38
C SER A 224 7.78 4.30 4.47
N ARG A 225 7.81 3.96 3.17
CA ARG A 225 8.22 4.85 2.09
C ARG A 225 6.98 5.43 1.43
N PHE A 226 7.00 6.72 1.21
CA PHE A 226 5.93 7.53 0.66
C PHE A 226 6.35 8.00 -0.73
N TYR A 227 5.43 7.93 -1.68
CA TYR A 227 5.63 8.41 -3.05
C TYR A 227 4.50 9.34 -3.43
N LEU A 228 4.83 10.49 -3.98
CA LEU A 228 3.90 11.43 -4.57
C LEU A 228 4.28 11.61 -6.04
N VAL A 229 3.47 11.07 -6.94
CA VAL A 229 3.68 11.15 -8.39
C VAL A 229 2.72 12.17 -8.96
N ARG A 230 3.23 13.12 -9.74
CA ARG A 230 2.42 14.14 -10.42
C ARG A 230 2.33 13.79 -11.91
N CYS A 231 1.11 13.73 -12.42
CA CYS A 231 0.81 13.38 -13.81
C CYS A 231 0.47 14.60 -14.66
#